data_b081f86497e10c5116c67fd9b513f94c
#
_entry.id   b081f86497e10c5116c67fd9b513f94c
#
_cell.length_a   1.000
_cell.length_b   1.000
_cell.length_c   1.000
_cell.angle_alpha   90.00
_cell.angle_beta   90.00
_cell.angle_gamma   90.00
#
_symmetry.space_group_name_H-M   'P 1'
#
loop_
_entity.id
_entity.type
_entity.pdbx_description
1 polymer ?
#
loop_
_entity_poly.entity_id
_entity_poly.type
_entity_poly.pdbx_seq_one_letter_code
_entity_poly.pdbx_strand_id
1 'polypeptide(L)'
;MTRATAGGGGGGGRDRSGGRTDPLGATGSTGPTGSTGLGGGRAGPGADGLTASAGPTGPGSLTGRAALVTGGSRGIGLAVAEALTADGAAVCVTARDPRGLADAVRRLGPRAIGCPGDVADPAHPEAAVARALAEFGRLDILVNNAATNAPLGPLMAVDPLAWRTAFTANVEAPLRLTQAAWRGWMRDHGGAVVNICTEGTHGVGPDVGAYGTTKTALLRLTRQLAGELAPSVRVNAVSPGLVRTEMARFVWEPGEPEIAATLPLARIGEPEDVARAVRWLVSDEASWITGTDLVVDGGRRVRAARRTN
;
A
#
# COMPACT_ATOMS: atom_id res chain seq x y z
N MET A 1 18.74 10.33 58.79
CA MET A 1 17.73 10.07 59.84
C MET A 1 16.49 9.68 59.07
N THR A 2 15.85 8.57 59.06
CA THR A 2 15.69 7.40 59.86
C THR A 2 14.94 6.43 58.93
N ARG A 3 15.50 5.27 58.63
CA ARG A 3 15.11 3.88 58.88
C ARG A 3 13.58 3.58 58.85
N ALA A 4 13.15 2.74 57.90
CA ALA A 4 13.14 1.25 57.83
C ALA A 4 11.97 0.64 58.60
N THR A 5 11.27 -0.32 57.99
CA THR A 5 11.01 -1.73 58.30
C THR A 5 9.86 -2.20 57.44
N ALA A 6 9.89 -3.18 56.58
CA ALA A 6 10.12 -4.64 56.74
C ALA A 6 8.91 -5.40 57.33
N GLY A 7 8.47 -6.40 56.64
CA GLY A 7 7.63 -7.50 57.04
C GLY A 7 6.62 -7.84 55.94
N GLY A 8 6.50 -8.96 55.34
CA GLY A 8 6.95 -10.28 55.64
C GLY A 8 5.79 -11.26 55.55
N GLY A 9 5.96 -12.32 54.78
CA GLY A 9 5.28 -13.59 54.96
C GLY A 9 4.04 -13.81 54.10
N GLY A 10 3.92 -14.74 53.26
CA GLY A 10 4.06 -16.17 53.25
C GLY A 10 2.72 -16.71 52.76
N GLY A 11 2.64 -17.61 51.89
CA GLY A 11 2.95 -18.96 51.80
C GLY A 11 1.83 -19.75 51.19
N GLY A 12 2.14 -20.73 50.38
CA GLY A 12 1.39 -21.98 50.20
C GLY A 12 0.30 -21.96 49.14
N GLY A 13 0.18 -22.85 48.21
CA GLY A 13 0.73 -24.13 47.97
C GLY A 13 -0.24 -24.92 47.11
N ARG A 14 0.29 -25.70 46.16
CA ARG A 14 -0.25 -27.00 45.66
C ARG A 14 -1.71 -27.05 45.19
N ASP A 15 -2.12 -27.77 44.18
CA ASP A 15 -1.67 -29.03 43.61
C ASP A 15 -2.52 -29.37 42.34
N ARG A 16 -1.90 -30.01 41.38
CA ARG A 16 -2.24 -31.18 40.57
C ARG A 16 -3.46 -31.24 39.66
N SER A 17 -3.09 -31.72 38.45
CA SER A 17 -3.64 -32.85 37.67
C SER A 17 -4.85 -32.50 36.81
N GLY A 18 -4.91 -32.83 35.57
CA GLY A 18 -4.46 -33.95 34.78
C GLY A 18 -5.54 -34.19 33.77
N GLY A 19 -5.22 -34.64 32.60
CA GLY A 19 -6.22 -35.25 31.72
C GLY A 19 -5.97 -35.06 30.24
N ARG A 20 -5.13 -35.92 29.69
CA ARG A 20 -5.13 -36.32 28.26
C ARG A 20 -6.47 -36.95 27.90
N THR A 21 -6.91 -36.75 26.66
CA THR A 21 -7.32 -37.86 25.77
C THR A 21 -7.61 -37.32 24.35
N ASP A 22 -6.77 -37.73 23.39
CA ASP A 22 -7.24 -38.02 22.01
C ASP A 22 -8.01 -39.34 22.03
N PRO A 23 -8.89 -39.62 21.07
CA PRO A 23 -8.44 -40.45 19.99
C PRO A 23 -9.03 -40.20 18.59
N LEU A 24 -8.23 -40.56 17.61
CA LEU A 24 -8.48 -40.95 16.23
C LEU A 24 -9.80 -41.71 15.97
N GLY A 25 -10.42 -41.46 14.83
CA GLY A 25 -11.47 -42.30 14.24
C GLY A 25 -11.64 -42.02 12.76
N ALA A 26 -10.97 -42.85 11.94
CA ALA A 26 -11.16 -42.93 10.50
C ALA A 26 -12.29 -43.90 10.17
N THR A 27 -12.91 -43.75 8.99
CA THR A 27 -13.65 -44.64 8.07
C THR A 27 -14.77 -43.81 7.45
N GLY A 28 -15.10 -43.80 6.15
CA GLY A 28 -14.79 -44.63 5.02
C GLY A 28 -15.85 -44.31 3.95
N SER A 29 -15.41 -44.22 2.70
CA SER A 29 -15.99 -44.64 1.43
C SER A 29 -17.51 -44.64 1.21
N THR A 30 -17.98 -44.00 0.16
CA THR A 30 -18.55 -44.59 -1.07
C THR A 30 -19.24 -43.53 -1.91
N GLY A 31 -18.95 -43.45 -3.20
CA GLY A 31 -19.81 -42.78 -4.20
C GLY A 31 -21.00 -43.66 -4.58
N PRO A 32 -21.92 -43.16 -5.37
CA PRO A 32 -21.93 -43.51 -6.78
C PRO A 32 -22.38 -42.44 -7.78
N THR A 33 -21.95 -42.63 -8.99
CA THR A 33 -22.38 -42.26 -10.35
C THR A 33 -23.89 -42.03 -10.59
N GLY A 34 -24.20 -41.12 -11.55
CA GLY A 34 -25.51 -41.02 -12.22
C GLY A 34 -25.67 -39.64 -12.90
N SER A 35 -25.54 -39.56 -14.04
CA SER A 35 -25.85 -39.34 -15.43
C SER A 35 -27.12 -38.52 -15.70
N THR A 36 -26.94 -37.64 -16.70
CA THR A 36 -27.88 -37.13 -17.72
C THR A 36 -29.06 -36.24 -17.35
N GLY A 37 -29.14 -35.11 -18.07
CA GLY A 37 -30.34 -34.29 -18.21
C GLY A 37 -30.13 -33.04 -19.05
N LEU A 38 -30.41 -33.14 -20.35
CA LEU A 38 -30.52 -32.06 -21.33
C LEU A 38 -31.68 -31.11 -21.00
N GLY A 39 -31.57 -29.82 -21.29
CA GLY A 39 -32.75 -29.01 -21.42
C GLY A 39 -32.56 -27.49 -21.43
N GLY A 40 -32.53 -26.89 -22.62
CA GLY A 40 -33.34 -25.76 -22.94
C GLY A 40 -32.86 -24.36 -22.60
N GLY A 41 -32.45 -23.66 -23.62
CA GLY A 41 -32.02 -22.26 -23.64
C GLY A 41 -33.08 -21.23 -23.26
N ARG A 42 -32.58 -20.05 -22.92
CA ARG A 42 -33.13 -18.76 -23.33
C ARG A 42 -32.04 -17.71 -23.36
N ALA A 43 -31.75 -17.22 -24.53
CA ALA A 43 -30.98 -16.04 -24.78
C ALA A 43 -31.73 -14.80 -24.29
N GLY A 44 -31.10 -13.96 -23.50
CA GLY A 44 -31.51 -12.59 -23.22
C GLY A 44 -30.52 -11.63 -23.90
N PRO A 45 -30.91 -10.43 -24.30
CA PRO A 45 -30.21 -9.64 -25.30
C PRO A 45 -28.96 -8.92 -24.77
N GLY A 46 -28.03 -8.80 -25.68
CA GLY A 46 -26.75 -8.17 -25.73
C GLY A 46 -26.47 -6.98 -24.83
N ALA A 47 -25.31 -7.06 -24.21
CA ALA A 47 -24.46 -5.92 -23.90
C ALA A 47 -23.29 -5.96 -24.87
N ASP A 48 -23.53 -5.40 -26.05
CA ASP A 48 -22.47 -5.09 -27.00
C ASP A 48 -21.67 -3.88 -26.51
N GLY A 49 -20.37 -4.02 -26.55
CA GLY A 49 -19.51 -2.88 -26.75
C GLY A 49 -18.48 -2.55 -25.70
N LEU A 50 -17.50 -3.44 -25.49
CA LEU A 50 -16.10 -3.05 -25.28
C LEU A 50 -15.24 -4.20 -25.81
N THR A 51 -14.93 -4.14 -27.09
CA THR A 51 -13.85 -4.97 -27.66
C THR A 51 -12.56 -4.49 -27.00
N ALA A 52 -12.17 -5.17 -25.93
CA ALA A 52 -10.87 -5.03 -25.33
C ALA A 52 -9.84 -5.40 -26.38
N SER A 53 -9.09 -4.42 -26.88
CA SER A 53 -7.82 -4.70 -27.54
C SER A 53 -7.00 -5.53 -26.53
N ALA A 54 -6.67 -6.77 -26.90
CA ALA A 54 -5.87 -7.65 -26.07
C ALA A 54 -4.53 -6.95 -25.77
N GLY A 55 -4.42 -6.42 -24.56
CA GLY A 55 -3.15 -5.98 -24.00
C GLY A 55 -2.25 -7.19 -23.72
N PRO A 56 -1.00 -6.97 -23.28
CA PRO A 56 -0.03 -8.04 -23.10
C PRO A 56 -0.58 -9.13 -22.17
N THR A 57 -0.74 -10.35 -22.70
CA THR A 57 -1.15 -11.56 -21.97
C THR A 57 0.07 -12.37 -21.55
N GLY A 58 0.99 -11.75 -20.80
CA GLY A 58 2.19 -12.42 -20.27
C GLY A 58 2.15 -12.59 -18.76
N PRO A 59 3.07 -13.37 -18.16
CA PRO A 59 3.27 -13.39 -16.73
C PRO A 59 3.43 -11.96 -16.21
N GLY A 60 2.68 -11.59 -15.16
CA GLY A 60 2.70 -10.24 -14.58
C GLY A 60 1.73 -9.23 -15.21
N SER A 61 0.98 -9.56 -16.27
CA SER A 61 -0.05 -8.67 -16.86
C SER A 61 -1.15 -8.36 -15.84
N LEU A 62 -1.57 -7.09 -15.81
CA LEU A 62 -2.66 -6.61 -14.96
C LEU A 62 -3.98 -6.46 -15.74
N THR A 63 -4.05 -7.00 -16.96
CA THR A 63 -5.25 -6.96 -17.80
C THR A 63 -6.45 -7.55 -17.05
N GLY A 64 -7.56 -6.82 -17.06
CA GLY A 64 -8.78 -7.21 -16.37
C GLY A 64 -8.77 -6.97 -14.85
N ARG A 65 -7.74 -6.35 -14.29
CA ARG A 65 -7.69 -5.90 -12.87
C ARG A 65 -8.06 -4.43 -12.77
N ALA A 66 -8.55 -4.04 -11.60
CA ALA A 66 -8.82 -2.64 -11.25
C ALA A 66 -7.98 -2.18 -10.07
N ALA A 67 -7.47 -0.96 -10.15
CA ALA A 67 -6.63 -0.35 -9.14
C ALA A 67 -7.20 0.98 -8.64
N LEU A 68 -6.99 1.28 -7.36
CA LEU A 68 -7.17 2.60 -6.76
C LEU A 68 -5.81 3.14 -6.32
N VAL A 69 -5.42 4.32 -6.83
CA VAL A 69 -4.15 4.97 -6.49
C VAL A 69 -4.43 6.34 -5.87
N THR A 70 -4.08 6.52 -4.60
CA THR A 70 -4.27 7.81 -3.93
C THR A 70 -3.11 8.77 -4.20
N GLY A 71 -3.42 10.07 -4.33
CA GLY A 71 -2.41 11.06 -4.72
C GLY A 71 -1.87 10.85 -6.13
N GLY A 72 -2.72 10.38 -7.05
CA GLY A 72 -2.36 9.94 -8.40
C GLY A 72 -2.26 11.06 -9.45
N SER A 73 -2.36 12.35 -9.07
CA SER A 73 -2.30 13.46 -10.04
C SER A 73 -0.89 13.89 -10.43
N ARG A 74 0.16 13.48 -9.71
CA ARG A 74 1.56 13.84 -9.96
C ARG A 74 2.55 12.91 -9.26
N GLY A 75 3.83 13.05 -9.60
CA GLY A 75 4.94 12.37 -8.94
C GLY A 75 4.80 10.85 -8.94
N ILE A 76 5.14 10.21 -7.82
CA ILE A 76 5.13 8.74 -7.69
C ILE A 76 3.75 8.16 -7.98
N GLY A 77 2.67 8.79 -7.45
CA GLY A 77 1.31 8.27 -7.65
C GLY A 77 0.87 8.26 -9.10
N LEU A 78 1.23 9.30 -9.88
CA LEU A 78 0.94 9.35 -11.32
C LEU A 78 1.76 8.30 -12.08
N ALA A 79 3.06 8.20 -11.81
CA ALA A 79 3.91 7.19 -12.45
C ALA A 79 3.45 5.75 -12.15
N VAL A 80 2.97 5.49 -10.93
CA VAL A 80 2.35 4.20 -10.56
C VAL A 80 1.08 3.98 -11.40
N ALA A 81 0.18 4.97 -11.47
CA ALA A 81 -1.05 4.85 -12.26
C ALA A 81 -0.73 4.58 -13.75
N GLU A 82 0.28 5.24 -14.31
CA GLU A 82 0.76 5.02 -15.68
C GLU A 82 1.29 3.60 -15.88
N ALA A 83 2.12 3.11 -14.96
CA ALA A 83 2.67 1.76 -15.04
C ALA A 83 1.56 0.69 -14.98
N LEU A 84 0.57 0.86 -14.08
CA LEU A 84 -0.56 -0.06 -13.97
C LEU A 84 -1.47 -0.03 -15.22
N THR A 85 -1.73 1.18 -15.75
CA THR A 85 -2.55 1.34 -16.97
C THR A 85 -1.85 0.76 -18.19
N ALA A 86 -0.52 0.95 -18.31
CA ALA A 86 0.29 0.37 -19.39
C ALA A 86 0.25 -1.16 -19.37
N ASP A 87 0.18 -1.78 -18.20
CA ASP A 87 0.04 -3.23 -18.02
C ASP A 87 -1.41 -3.74 -18.18
N GLY A 88 -2.35 -2.86 -18.53
CA GLY A 88 -3.73 -3.25 -18.84
C GLY A 88 -4.74 -3.09 -17.72
N ALA A 89 -4.36 -2.61 -16.53
CA ALA A 89 -5.31 -2.36 -15.45
C ALA A 89 -6.24 -1.16 -15.75
N ALA A 90 -7.46 -1.22 -15.24
CA ALA A 90 -8.30 -0.04 -15.07
C ALA A 90 -7.87 0.69 -13.78
N VAL A 91 -7.79 2.03 -13.80
CA VAL A 91 -7.23 2.78 -12.68
C VAL A 91 -8.14 3.92 -12.24
N CYS A 92 -8.54 3.92 -10.98
CA CYS A 92 -9.12 5.08 -10.31
C CYS A 92 -8.01 5.84 -9.59
N VAL A 93 -7.84 7.13 -9.90
CA VAL A 93 -6.88 8.00 -9.20
C VAL A 93 -7.61 9.02 -8.33
N THR A 94 -7.06 9.32 -7.14
CA THR A 94 -7.60 10.39 -6.29
C THR A 94 -6.59 11.51 -6.10
N ALA A 95 -7.07 12.74 -6.01
CA ALA A 95 -6.28 13.91 -5.64
C ALA A 95 -7.19 15.04 -5.15
N ARG A 96 -6.60 16.00 -4.41
CA ARG A 96 -7.31 17.15 -3.87
C ARG A 96 -7.63 18.20 -4.93
N ASP A 97 -6.69 18.43 -5.86
CA ASP A 97 -6.88 19.38 -6.94
C ASP A 97 -7.65 18.76 -8.11
N PRO A 98 -8.89 19.19 -8.39
CA PRO A 98 -9.70 18.63 -9.47
C PRO A 98 -9.11 18.85 -10.87
N ARG A 99 -8.38 19.98 -11.09
CA ARG A 99 -7.78 20.30 -12.38
C ARG A 99 -6.62 19.37 -12.67
N GLY A 100 -5.67 19.28 -11.77
CA GLY A 100 -4.55 18.34 -11.89
C GLY A 100 -5.00 16.87 -11.97
N LEU A 101 -6.11 16.51 -11.31
CA LEU A 101 -6.71 15.18 -11.42
C LEU A 101 -7.28 14.93 -12.83
N ALA A 102 -8.00 15.89 -13.39
CA ALA A 102 -8.54 15.78 -14.75
C ALA A 102 -7.40 15.65 -15.82
N ASP A 103 -6.31 16.39 -15.63
CA ASP A 103 -5.12 16.28 -16.50
C ASP A 103 -4.48 14.89 -16.41
N ALA A 104 -4.33 14.35 -15.20
CA ALA A 104 -3.82 13.00 -14.99
C ALA A 104 -4.72 11.94 -15.64
N VAL A 105 -6.04 12.03 -15.47
CA VAL A 105 -6.99 11.10 -16.11
C VAL A 105 -6.88 11.13 -17.62
N ARG A 106 -6.79 12.33 -18.23
CA ARG A 106 -6.59 12.45 -19.70
C ARG A 106 -5.29 11.77 -20.16
N ARG A 107 -4.22 11.95 -19.41
CA ARG A 107 -2.91 11.36 -19.69
C ARG A 107 -2.92 9.83 -19.54
N LEU A 108 -3.64 9.29 -18.57
CA LEU A 108 -3.79 7.85 -18.33
C LEU A 108 -4.68 7.16 -19.38
N GLY A 109 -5.54 7.92 -20.08
CA GLY A 109 -6.38 7.42 -21.16
C GLY A 109 -7.69 6.76 -20.71
N PRO A 110 -8.36 6.01 -21.61
CA PRO A 110 -9.77 5.65 -21.45
C PRO A 110 -10.06 4.62 -20.35
N ARG A 111 -9.03 3.97 -19.80
CA ARG A 111 -9.18 3.03 -18.67
C ARG A 111 -8.98 3.70 -17.30
N ALA A 112 -8.92 5.03 -17.26
CA ALA A 112 -8.72 5.76 -16.03
C ALA A 112 -9.90 6.66 -15.69
N ILE A 113 -10.22 6.74 -14.40
CA ILE A 113 -11.18 7.69 -13.84
C ILE A 113 -10.57 8.45 -12.66
N GLY A 114 -11.17 9.59 -12.34
CA GLY A 114 -10.80 10.40 -11.20
C GLY A 114 -11.87 10.40 -10.09
N CYS A 115 -11.42 10.49 -8.86
CA CYS A 115 -12.25 10.75 -7.68
C CYS A 115 -11.60 11.90 -6.87
N PRO A 116 -12.07 13.16 -7.04
CA PRO A 116 -11.49 14.28 -6.30
C PRO A 116 -11.83 14.19 -4.81
N GLY A 117 -10.88 14.53 -3.94
CA GLY A 117 -11.07 14.58 -2.50
C GLY A 117 -9.77 14.52 -1.72
N ASP A 118 -9.86 14.80 -0.42
CA ASP A 118 -8.74 14.69 0.52
C ASP A 118 -8.82 13.36 1.27
N VAL A 119 -7.75 12.60 1.26
CA VAL A 119 -7.68 11.31 1.99
C VAL A 119 -7.85 11.51 3.51
N ALA A 120 -7.57 12.71 4.03
CA ALA A 120 -7.80 13.06 5.42
C ALA A 120 -9.29 13.32 5.76
N ASP A 121 -10.14 13.52 4.75
CA ASP A 121 -11.58 13.58 4.96
C ASP A 121 -12.11 12.17 5.30
N PRO A 122 -12.80 11.98 6.44
CA PRO A 122 -13.33 10.69 6.85
C PRO A 122 -14.25 10.01 5.83
N ALA A 123 -14.95 10.76 5.00
CA ALA A 123 -15.88 10.24 3.99
C ALA A 123 -15.18 9.82 2.68
N HIS A 124 -14.02 10.39 2.38
CA HIS A 124 -13.35 10.18 1.10
C HIS A 124 -12.89 8.72 0.85
N PRO A 125 -12.35 7.96 1.81
CA PRO A 125 -11.98 6.56 1.60
C PRO A 125 -13.12 5.68 1.08
N GLU A 126 -14.29 5.79 1.69
CA GLU A 126 -15.48 5.05 1.24
C GLU A 126 -15.95 5.52 -0.15
N ALA A 127 -15.98 6.83 -0.38
CA ALA A 127 -16.38 7.41 -1.66
C ALA A 127 -15.43 6.99 -2.80
N ALA A 128 -14.12 6.97 -2.57
CA ALA A 128 -13.12 6.57 -3.57
C ALA A 128 -13.24 5.09 -3.95
N VAL A 129 -13.43 4.21 -2.97
CA VAL A 129 -13.64 2.78 -3.20
C VAL A 129 -14.97 2.54 -3.92
N ALA A 130 -16.07 3.17 -3.46
CA ALA A 130 -17.37 3.07 -4.10
C ALA A 130 -17.33 3.54 -5.56
N ARG A 131 -16.61 4.63 -5.85
CA ARG A 131 -16.42 5.14 -7.23
C ARG A 131 -15.68 4.15 -8.12
N ALA A 132 -14.63 3.51 -7.62
CA ALA A 132 -13.90 2.49 -8.36
C ALA A 132 -14.76 1.25 -8.63
N LEU A 133 -15.50 0.77 -7.63
CA LEU A 133 -16.39 -0.37 -7.75
C LEU A 133 -17.57 -0.11 -8.70
N ALA A 134 -18.17 1.09 -8.65
CA ALA A 134 -19.26 1.47 -9.54
C ALA A 134 -18.83 1.50 -11.02
N GLU A 135 -17.60 1.90 -11.30
CA GLU A 135 -17.09 1.98 -12.67
C GLU A 135 -16.57 0.65 -13.21
N PHE A 136 -15.79 -0.06 -12.39
CA PHE A 136 -15.02 -1.22 -12.84
C PHE A 136 -15.64 -2.56 -12.42
N GLY A 137 -16.59 -2.55 -11.49
CA GLY A 137 -17.19 -3.75 -10.91
C GLY A 137 -16.27 -4.56 -10.01
N ARG A 138 -15.02 -4.07 -9.78
CA ARG A 138 -13.98 -4.75 -9.01
C ARG A 138 -12.93 -3.78 -8.46
N LEU A 139 -12.16 -4.24 -7.46
CA LEU A 139 -11.01 -3.51 -6.92
C LEU A 139 -9.95 -4.49 -6.39
N ASP A 140 -8.99 -4.80 -7.23
CA ASP A 140 -7.95 -5.82 -6.95
C ASP A 140 -6.69 -5.24 -6.33
N ILE A 141 -6.43 -3.95 -6.59
CA ILE A 141 -5.19 -3.28 -6.24
C ILE A 141 -5.50 -1.97 -5.53
N LEU A 142 -4.90 -1.77 -4.35
CA LEU A 142 -4.92 -0.50 -3.64
C LEU A 142 -3.49 0.02 -3.45
N VAL A 143 -3.22 1.25 -3.90
CA VAL A 143 -1.93 1.92 -3.67
C VAL A 143 -2.16 3.17 -2.81
N ASN A 144 -1.78 3.09 -1.55
CA ASN A 144 -1.80 4.19 -0.60
C ASN A 144 -0.53 5.05 -0.78
N ASN A 145 -0.60 6.03 -1.68
CA ASN A 145 0.52 6.91 -1.99
C ASN A 145 0.31 8.34 -1.46
N ALA A 146 -0.91 8.83 -1.36
CA ALA A 146 -1.17 10.17 -0.82
C ALA A 146 -0.56 10.36 0.56
N ALA A 147 0.15 11.46 0.76
CA ALA A 147 0.81 11.78 2.01
C ALA A 147 1.05 13.29 2.15
N THR A 148 1.35 13.73 3.38
CA THR A 148 1.93 15.03 3.67
C THR A 148 3.27 14.85 4.37
N ASN A 149 4.24 15.71 4.05
CA ASN A 149 5.52 15.82 4.76
C ASN A 149 5.54 16.95 5.80
N ALA A 150 4.44 17.68 5.94
CA ALA A 150 4.27 18.68 6.99
C ALA A 150 3.77 18.03 8.30
N PRO A 151 4.12 18.56 9.47
CA PRO A 151 5.00 19.73 9.65
C PRO A 151 6.49 19.37 9.49
N LEU A 152 7.26 20.32 8.98
CA LEU A 152 8.73 20.27 8.99
C LEU A 152 9.26 20.98 10.23
N GLY A 153 10.45 20.57 10.70
CA GLY A 153 11.14 21.15 11.82
C GLY A 153 11.36 20.20 13.01
N PRO A 154 12.01 20.71 14.09
CA PRO A 154 12.29 19.91 15.28
C PRO A 154 11.00 19.44 15.96
N LEU A 155 10.94 18.17 16.40
CA LEU A 155 9.74 17.60 17.03
C LEU A 155 9.28 18.38 18.26
N MET A 156 10.20 18.98 19.02
CA MET A 156 9.87 19.76 20.20
C MET A 156 9.12 21.06 19.90
N ALA A 157 9.13 21.51 18.64
CA ALA A 157 8.42 22.71 18.18
C ALA A 157 7.19 22.40 17.32
N VAL A 158 6.88 21.13 17.10
CA VAL A 158 5.75 20.72 16.24
C VAL A 158 4.42 21.07 16.92
N ASP A 159 3.56 21.78 16.18
CA ASP A 159 2.19 22.03 16.61
C ASP A 159 1.38 20.74 16.73
N PRO A 160 0.66 20.50 17.86
CA PRO A 160 -0.12 19.28 18.06
C PRO A 160 -1.22 19.04 17.01
N LEU A 161 -1.81 20.09 16.43
CA LEU A 161 -2.82 19.95 15.38
C LEU A 161 -2.17 19.48 14.07
N ALA A 162 -1.04 20.10 13.69
CA ALA A 162 -0.28 19.69 12.51
C ALA A 162 0.23 18.25 12.64
N TRP A 163 0.66 17.83 13.83
CA TRP A 163 1.01 16.43 14.13
C TRP A 163 -0.17 15.49 13.87
N ARG A 164 -1.36 15.78 14.42
CA ARG A 164 -2.56 14.95 14.20
C ARG A 164 -2.92 14.88 12.72
N THR A 165 -2.89 16.01 12.02
CA THR A 165 -3.16 16.06 10.56
C THR A 165 -2.22 15.15 9.77
N ALA A 166 -0.93 15.12 10.14
CA ALA A 166 0.04 14.21 9.50
C ALA A 166 -0.31 12.73 9.76
N PHE A 167 -0.70 12.37 10.98
CA PHE A 167 -1.15 11.01 11.29
C PHE A 167 -2.44 10.64 10.56
N THR A 168 -3.41 11.54 10.50
CA THR A 168 -4.66 11.31 9.77
C THR A 168 -4.40 11.02 8.29
N ALA A 169 -3.56 11.83 7.63
CA ALA A 169 -3.28 11.63 6.21
C ALA A 169 -2.38 10.41 5.93
N ASN A 170 -1.34 10.21 6.76
CA ASN A 170 -0.27 9.24 6.44
C ASN A 170 -0.49 7.84 7.03
N VAL A 171 -1.36 7.71 8.04
CA VAL A 171 -1.57 6.43 8.77
C VAL A 171 -3.05 6.03 8.77
N GLU A 172 -3.92 6.95 9.23
CA GLU A 172 -5.35 6.64 9.39
C GLU A 172 -6.04 6.48 8.03
N ALA A 173 -5.77 7.35 7.06
CA ALA A 173 -6.34 7.27 5.73
C ALA A 173 -5.96 5.95 4.99
N PRO A 174 -4.69 5.50 4.96
CA PRO A 174 -4.33 4.18 4.45
C PRO A 174 -5.07 3.02 5.12
N LEU A 175 -5.26 3.07 6.45
CA LEU A 175 -6.06 2.07 7.15
C LEU A 175 -7.52 2.08 6.70
N ARG A 176 -8.16 3.23 6.66
CA ARG A 176 -9.57 3.38 6.23
C ARG A 176 -9.78 2.95 4.78
N LEU A 177 -8.87 3.33 3.88
CA LEU A 177 -8.92 2.88 2.48
C LEU A 177 -8.79 1.36 2.36
N THR A 178 -7.87 0.75 3.12
CA THR A 178 -7.71 -0.70 3.15
C THR A 178 -8.95 -1.39 3.70
N GLN A 179 -9.55 -0.86 4.76
CA GLN A 179 -10.80 -1.37 5.33
C GLN A 179 -11.97 -1.26 4.34
N ALA A 180 -12.10 -0.13 3.63
CA ALA A 180 -13.14 0.07 2.62
C ALA A 180 -12.95 -0.88 1.44
N ALA A 181 -11.73 -1.03 0.90
CA ALA A 181 -11.41 -1.95 -0.18
C ALA A 181 -11.65 -3.41 0.24
N TRP A 182 -11.26 -3.77 1.47
CA TRP A 182 -11.48 -5.11 2.01
C TRP A 182 -12.97 -5.43 2.15
N ARG A 183 -13.77 -4.55 2.74
CA ARG A 183 -15.23 -4.75 2.87
C ARG A 183 -15.93 -4.78 1.53
N GLY A 184 -15.54 -3.91 0.59
CA GLY A 184 -16.23 -3.74 -0.68
C GLY A 184 -15.89 -4.81 -1.71
N TRP A 185 -14.71 -5.43 -1.63
CA TRP A 185 -14.25 -6.37 -2.66
C TRP A 185 -13.26 -7.42 -2.17
N MET A 186 -12.13 -7.00 -1.57
CA MET A 186 -10.94 -7.86 -1.41
C MET A 186 -11.16 -9.02 -0.44
N ARG A 187 -12.10 -8.91 0.50
CA ARG A 187 -12.43 -9.99 1.44
C ARG A 187 -12.81 -11.28 0.71
N ASP A 188 -13.62 -11.13 -0.32
CA ASP A 188 -14.25 -12.26 -1.02
C ASP A 188 -13.53 -12.63 -2.32
N HIS A 189 -12.65 -11.76 -2.84
CA HIS A 189 -12.00 -11.92 -4.15
C HIS A 189 -10.47 -11.87 -4.09
N GLY A 190 -9.89 -11.53 -2.94
CA GLY A 190 -8.45 -11.33 -2.81
C GLY A 190 -7.98 -9.98 -3.37
N GLY A 191 -6.67 -9.76 -3.33
CA GLY A 191 -6.07 -8.52 -3.84
C GLY A 191 -4.67 -8.24 -3.35
N ALA A 192 -4.18 -7.04 -3.70
CA ALA A 192 -2.87 -6.55 -3.27
C ALA A 192 -2.95 -5.08 -2.82
N VAL A 193 -2.37 -4.80 -1.67
CA VAL A 193 -2.25 -3.44 -1.11
C VAL A 193 -0.77 -3.06 -1.05
N VAL A 194 -0.43 -1.87 -1.55
CA VAL A 194 0.92 -1.31 -1.41
C VAL A 194 0.84 0.05 -0.74
N ASN A 195 1.59 0.20 0.35
CA ASN A 195 1.74 1.45 1.08
C ASN A 195 3.06 2.11 0.70
N ILE A 196 3.03 3.37 0.23
CA ILE A 196 4.25 4.13 -0.04
C ILE A 196 4.76 4.72 1.28
N CYS A 197 5.85 4.15 1.77
CA CYS A 197 6.58 4.59 2.96
C CYS A 197 7.74 5.54 2.59
N THR A 198 8.88 5.40 3.21
CA THR A 198 10.13 6.12 2.90
C THR A 198 11.32 5.36 3.48
N GLU A 199 12.46 5.43 2.86
CA GLU A 199 13.71 4.89 3.43
C GLU A 199 14.05 5.51 4.79
N GLY A 200 13.55 6.72 5.06
CA GLY A 200 13.70 7.40 6.35
C GLY A 200 13.04 6.69 7.54
N THR A 201 12.23 5.64 7.31
CA THR A 201 11.73 4.75 8.38
C THR A 201 12.85 3.97 9.08
N HIS A 202 14.02 3.90 8.45
CA HIS A 202 15.19 3.16 8.94
C HIS A 202 16.29 4.06 9.51
N GLY A 203 16.05 5.37 9.60
CA GLY A 203 17.00 6.34 10.11
C GLY A 203 16.33 7.58 10.66
N VAL A 204 17.13 8.58 11.00
CA VAL A 204 16.65 9.89 11.43
C VAL A 204 17.19 10.95 10.46
N GLY A 205 16.35 11.92 10.13
CA GLY A 205 16.72 13.05 9.31
C GLY A 205 16.38 14.37 10.00
N PRO A 206 17.12 15.43 9.72
CA PRO A 206 16.79 16.75 10.26
C PRO A 206 15.42 17.18 9.73
N ASP A 207 14.65 17.86 10.58
CA ASP A 207 13.38 18.53 10.25
C ASP A 207 12.25 17.67 9.67
N VAL A 208 12.43 16.36 9.54
CA VAL A 208 11.43 15.41 9.00
C VAL A 208 10.93 14.40 10.04
N GLY A 209 11.16 14.67 11.32
CA GLY A 209 10.85 13.74 12.41
C GLY A 209 9.38 13.35 12.49
N ALA A 210 8.47 14.31 12.33
CA ALA A 210 7.02 14.05 12.30
C ALA A 210 6.64 13.13 11.13
N TYR A 211 7.10 13.43 9.94
CA TYR A 211 6.89 12.62 8.74
C TYR A 211 7.47 11.21 8.90
N GLY A 212 8.73 11.09 9.32
CA GLY A 212 9.39 9.81 9.53
C GLY A 212 8.64 8.94 10.54
N THR A 213 8.14 9.53 11.63
CA THR A 213 7.34 8.82 12.63
C THR A 213 6.04 8.27 12.03
N THR A 214 5.31 9.07 11.24
CA THR A 214 4.08 8.59 10.59
C THR A 214 4.36 7.46 9.59
N LYS A 215 5.45 7.55 8.83
CA LYS A 215 5.82 6.51 7.85
C LYS A 215 6.32 5.22 8.54
N THR A 216 6.98 5.32 9.69
CA THR A 216 7.32 4.16 10.52
C THR A 216 6.06 3.49 11.08
N ALA A 217 5.08 4.28 11.51
CA ALA A 217 3.78 3.75 11.94
C ALA A 217 3.05 3.05 10.77
N LEU A 218 3.06 3.63 9.56
CA LEU A 218 2.49 3.02 8.36
C LEU A 218 3.20 1.70 7.99
N LEU A 219 4.52 1.63 8.13
CA LEU A 219 5.28 0.40 7.90
C LEU A 219 4.90 -0.69 8.92
N ARG A 220 4.73 -0.33 10.19
CA ARG A 220 4.24 -1.28 11.20
C ARG A 220 2.81 -1.74 10.90
N LEU A 221 1.93 -0.82 10.49
CA LEU A 221 0.57 -1.13 10.06
C LEU A 221 0.56 -2.08 8.85
N THR A 222 1.42 -1.87 7.86
CA THR A 222 1.58 -2.75 6.70
C THR A 222 1.81 -4.20 7.11
N ARG A 223 2.75 -4.44 8.04
CA ARG A 223 3.07 -5.77 8.54
C ARG A 223 1.92 -6.40 9.32
N GLN A 224 1.19 -5.60 10.11
CA GLN A 224 0.02 -6.06 10.83
C GLN A 224 -1.08 -6.52 9.87
N LEU A 225 -1.43 -5.67 8.90
CA LEU A 225 -2.43 -5.98 7.89
C LEU A 225 -2.05 -7.17 7.01
N ALA A 226 -0.77 -7.35 6.70
CA ALA A 226 -0.28 -8.51 5.96
C ALA A 226 -0.59 -9.83 6.70
N GLY A 227 -0.42 -9.86 8.02
CA GLY A 227 -0.76 -11.04 8.82
C GLY A 227 -2.27 -11.25 8.98
N GLU A 228 -3.04 -10.17 9.11
CA GLU A 228 -4.49 -10.26 9.34
C GLU A 228 -5.30 -10.58 8.08
N LEU A 229 -4.83 -10.12 6.90
CA LEU A 229 -5.57 -10.26 5.64
C LEU A 229 -5.11 -11.46 4.79
N ALA A 230 -4.04 -12.14 5.20
CA ALA A 230 -3.63 -13.38 4.55
C ALA A 230 -4.67 -14.50 4.78
N PRO A 231 -4.81 -15.50 3.86
CA PRO A 231 -4.05 -15.63 2.62
C PRO A 231 -4.62 -14.84 1.44
N SER A 232 -5.77 -14.19 1.57
CA SER A 232 -6.51 -13.62 0.45
C SER A 232 -5.90 -12.31 -0.07
N VAL A 233 -5.35 -11.47 0.81
CA VAL A 233 -4.82 -10.16 0.44
C VAL A 233 -3.35 -10.05 0.85
N ARG A 234 -2.50 -9.67 -0.10
CA ARG A 234 -1.10 -9.35 0.17
C ARG A 234 -0.98 -7.86 0.49
N VAL A 235 -0.25 -7.51 1.53
CA VAL A 235 -0.02 -6.12 1.94
C VAL A 235 1.48 -5.88 2.07
N ASN A 236 2.02 -4.96 1.27
CA ASN A 236 3.45 -4.66 1.24
C ASN A 236 3.71 -3.15 1.33
N ALA A 237 4.93 -2.77 1.63
CA ALA A 237 5.41 -1.40 1.57
C ALA A 237 6.47 -1.26 0.47
N VAL A 238 6.51 -0.07 -0.14
CA VAL A 238 7.65 0.42 -0.91
C VAL A 238 8.19 1.64 -0.18
N SER A 239 9.49 1.66 0.09
CA SER A 239 10.19 2.73 0.78
C SER A 239 11.17 3.45 -0.17
N PRO A 240 10.72 4.51 -0.87
CA PRO A 240 11.58 5.27 -1.74
C PRO A 240 12.68 6.02 -0.96
N GLY A 241 13.84 6.16 -1.59
CA GLY A 241 14.84 7.16 -1.23
C GLY A 241 14.45 8.56 -1.71
N LEU A 242 15.44 9.39 -2.01
CA LEU A 242 15.20 10.69 -2.62
C LEU A 242 14.80 10.52 -4.08
N VAL A 243 13.57 10.93 -4.41
CA VAL A 243 12.97 10.86 -5.74
C VAL A 243 12.65 12.25 -6.25
N ARG A 244 12.87 12.52 -7.54
CA ARG A 244 12.58 13.78 -8.22
C ARG A 244 11.07 14.04 -8.27
N THR A 245 10.53 14.58 -7.19
CA THR A 245 9.13 14.95 -7.04
C THR A 245 8.99 16.38 -6.53
N GLU A 246 7.84 16.99 -6.77
CA GLU A 246 7.52 18.32 -6.21
C GLU A 246 7.57 18.32 -4.67
N MET A 247 7.10 17.26 -4.03
CA MET A 247 7.14 17.12 -2.56
C MET A 247 8.56 17.16 -2.00
N ALA A 248 9.54 16.62 -2.71
CA ALA A 248 10.94 16.56 -2.29
C ALA A 248 11.83 17.66 -2.91
N ARG A 249 11.26 18.59 -3.70
CA ARG A 249 11.99 19.62 -4.45
C ARG A 249 12.94 20.42 -3.56
N PHE A 250 12.48 20.80 -2.37
CA PHE A 250 13.27 21.56 -1.40
C PHE A 250 14.54 20.83 -0.93
N VAL A 251 14.61 19.51 -1.11
CA VAL A 251 15.79 18.70 -0.74
C VAL A 251 16.74 18.57 -1.93
N TRP A 252 16.22 18.24 -3.13
CA TRP A 252 17.08 17.87 -4.26
C TRP A 252 17.47 19.05 -5.15
N GLU A 253 16.59 20.04 -5.34
CA GLU A 253 16.81 21.13 -6.29
C GLU A 253 18.06 22.00 -5.95
N PRO A 254 18.34 22.31 -4.66
CA PRO A 254 19.49 23.15 -4.33
C PRO A 254 20.87 22.52 -4.55
N GLY A 255 20.97 21.19 -4.67
CA GLY A 255 22.27 20.50 -4.71
C GLY A 255 22.16 19.09 -5.27
N GLU A 256 21.42 18.91 -6.36
CA GLU A 256 21.22 17.58 -6.95
C GLU A 256 22.51 16.87 -7.37
N PRO A 257 23.50 17.52 -8.05
CA PRO A 257 24.71 16.84 -8.44
C PRO A 257 25.51 16.31 -7.25
N GLU A 258 25.60 17.08 -6.16
CA GLU A 258 26.31 16.72 -4.94
C GLU A 258 25.57 15.56 -4.23
N ILE A 259 24.25 15.62 -4.15
CA ILE A 259 23.44 14.56 -3.57
C ILE A 259 23.58 13.28 -4.39
N ALA A 260 23.45 13.37 -5.72
CA ALA A 260 23.57 12.24 -6.64
C ALA A 260 24.95 11.56 -6.49
N ALA A 261 26.01 12.34 -6.38
CA ALA A 261 27.37 11.83 -6.18
C ALA A 261 27.55 11.07 -4.85
N THR A 262 26.66 11.26 -3.86
CA THR A 262 26.71 10.50 -2.60
C THR A 262 26.00 9.16 -2.68
N LEU A 263 25.17 8.93 -3.70
CA LEU A 263 24.42 7.70 -3.85
C LEU A 263 25.25 6.65 -4.61
N PRO A 264 25.18 5.38 -4.23
CA PRO A 264 25.86 4.30 -4.95
C PRO A 264 25.51 4.23 -6.45
N LEU A 265 24.24 4.46 -6.81
CA LEU A 265 23.81 4.49 -8.23
C LEU A 265 24.01 5.85 -8.90
N ALA A 266 24.69 6.80 -8.25
CA ALA A 266 25.14 8.10 -8.78
C ALA A 266 24.02 8.97 -9.41
N ARG A 267 22.78 8.79 -8.99
CA ARG A 267 21.63 9.62 -9.36
C ARG A 267 20.56 9.62 -8.28
N ILE A 268 19.75 10.64 -8.23
CA ILE A 268 18.48 10.58 -7.48
C ILE A 268 17.47 9.69 -8.25
N GLY A 269 16.48 9.17 -7.54
CA GLY A 269 15.44 8.34 -8.15
C GLY A 269 14.47 9.16 -8.99
N GLU A 270 13.89 8.52 -10.00
CA GLU A 270 12.73 9.03 -10.74
C GLU A 270 11.44 8.35 -10.22
N PRO A 271 10.26 8.98 -10.37
CA PRO A 271 8.98 8.37 -10.01
C PRO A 271 8.78 6.97 -10.59
N GLU A 272 9.29 6.73 -11.79
CA GLU A 272 9.21 5.46 -12.52
C GLU A 272 10.03 4.34 -11.85
N ASP A 273 11.10 4.66 -11.12
CA ASP A 273 11.86 3.67 -10.35
C ASP A 273 10.99 3.04 -9.26
N VAL A 274 10.17 3.87 -8.61
CA VAL A 274 9.22 3.44 -7.59
C VAL A 274 8.02 2.72 -8.22
N ALA A 275 7.52 3.25 -9.33
CA ALA A 275 6.36 2.70 -10.04
C ALA A 275 6.61 1.25 -10.51
N ARG A 276 7.81 0.95 -11.02
CA ARG A 276 8.20 -0.42 -11.40
C ARG A 276 8.17 -1.40 -10.22
N ALA A 277 8.64 -0.97 -9.06
CA ALA A 277 8.59 -1.77 -7.83
C ALA A 277 7.15 -2.04 -7.37
N VAL A 278 6.29 -1.01 -7.39
CA VAL A 278 4.86 -1.14 -7.05
C VAL A 278 4.17 -2.09 -8.03
N ARG A 279 4.37 -1.88 -9.33
CA ARG A 279 3.79 -2.73 -10.40
C ARG A 279 4.13 -4.21 -10.18
N TRP A 280 5.40 -4.50 -9.88
CA TRP A 280 5.82 -5.87 -9.59
C TRP A 280 5.16 -6.44 -8.32
N LEU A 281 5.14 -5.68 -7.23
CA LEU A 281 4.53 -6.12 -5.96
C LEU A 281 3.03 -6.43 -6.07
N VAL A 282 2.30 -5.76 -6.96
CA VAL A 282 0.85 -6.01 -7.12
C VAL A 282 0.55 -7.11 -8.13
N SER A 283 1.52 -7.54 -8.92
CA SER A 283 1.38 -8.63 -9.90
C SER A 283 1.46 -10.01 -9.26
N ASP A 284 1.15 -11.06 -10.04
CA ASP A 284 1.25 -12.45 -9.61
C ASP A 284 2.71 -12.92 -9.48
N GLU A 285 3.66 -12.21 -10.10
CA GLU A 285 5.09 -12.46 -9.94
C GLU A 285 5.54 -12.31 -8.46
N ALA A 286 4.81 -11.52 -7.67
CA ALA A 286 5.04 -11.32 -6.23
C ALA A 286 4.06 -12.14 -5.36
N SER A 287 3.47 -13.22 -5.86
CA SER A 287 2.44 -14.01 -5.17
C SER A 287 2.87 -14.58 -3.82
N TRP A 288 4.18 -14.78 -3.60
CA TRP A 288 4.75 -15.28 -2.33
C TRP A 288 5.35 -14.16 -1.46
N ILE A 289 4.93 -12.89 -1.68
CA ILE A 289 5.48 -11.73 -0.97
C ILE A 289 4.35 -10.96 -0.28
N THR A 290 4.37 -10.94 1.05
CA THR A 290 3.50 -10.13 1.90
C THR A 290 4.25 -9.68 3.16
N GLY A 291 3.92 -8.51 3.70
CA GLY A 291 4.55 -7.93 4.89
C GLY A 291 5.95 -7.36 4.67
N THR A 292 6.43 -7.31 3.42
CA THR A 292 7.76 -6.78 3.11
C THR A 292 7.79 -5.26 3.07
N ASP A 293 8.98 -4.71 3.28
CA ASP A 293 9.36 -3.33 2.96
C ASP A 293 10.42 -3.37 1.86
N LEU A 294 10.01 -3.08 0.63
CA LEU A 294 10.90 -3.01 -0.51
C LEU A 294 11.51 -1.60 -0.62
N VAL A 295 12.77 -1.48 -0.24
CA VAL A 295 13.50 -0.22 -0.31
C VAL A 295 13.97 0.04 -1.73
N VAL A 296 13.67 1.25 -2.26
CA VAL A 296 14.03 1.71 -3.60
C VAL A 296 14.74 3.06 -3.45
N ASP A 297 16.03 3.04 -3.10
CA ASP A 297 16.78 4.21 -2.62
C ASP A 297 18.12 4.48 -3.33
N GLY A 298 18.39 3.78 -4.43
CA GLY A 298 19.67 3.90 -5.15
C GLY A 298 20.88 3.46 -4.33
N GLY A 299 20.66 2.67 -3.27
CA GLY A 299 21.68 2.18 -2.37
C GLY A 299 22.03 3.15 -1.23
N ARG A 300 21.25 4.20 -1.00
CA ARG A 300 21.52 5.22 0.04
C ARG A 300 21.80 4.61 1.41
N ARG A 301 21.06 3.58 1.79
CA ARG A 301 21.17 2.90 3.09
C ARG A 301 22.42 2.02 3.23
N VAL A 302 23.02 1.58 2.13
CA VAL A 302 24.15 0.64 2.12
C VAL A 302 25.44 1.27 1.63
N ARG A 303 25.49 2.61 1.48
CA ARG A 303 26.70 3.30 1.05
C ARG A 303 27.83 3.05 2.06
N ALA A 304 28.96 2.56 1.59
CA ALA A 304 30.16 2.46 2.39
C ALA A 304 30.70 3.87 2.70
N ALA A 305 31.29 4.06 3.89
CA ALA A 305 32.07 5.26 4.15
C ALA A 305 33.16 5.38 3.06
N ARG A 306 33.25 6.55 2.39
CA ARG A 306 34.33 6.79 1.42
C ARG A 306 35.65 6.56 2.14
N ARG A 307 36.47 5.65 1.61
CA ARG A 307 37.88 5.64 1.99
C ARG A 307 38.45 6.98 1.53
N THR A 308 38.78 7.84 2.48
CA THR A 308 39.67 9.00 2.20
C THR A 308 41.03 8.41 1.87
N ASN A 309 41.40 8.44 0.58
CA ASN A 309 42.79 8.23 0.17
C ASN A 309 43.61 9.45 0.53
#